data_dcf1017e9e3536c9342e80b96071ebc6
#
_entry.id   dcf1017e9e3536c9342e80b96071ebc6
#
_cell.length_a   1.000
_cell.length_b   1.000
_cell.length_c   1.000
_cell.angle_alpha   90.00
_cell.angle_beta   90.00
_cell.angle_gamma   90.00
#
_symmetry.space_group_name_H-M   'P 1'
#
loop_
_entity.id
_entity.type
_entity.pdbx_description
1 polymer ?
#
loop_
_entity_poly.entity_id
_entity_poly.type
_entity_poly.pdbx_seq_one_letter_code
_entity_poly.pdbx_strand_id
1 'polypeptide(L)'
;NVHKPGAPREFPASKDYLTEGLHIDEVTINGIVTKWKGDGLFTSEQLRLKEPLFPKGKLELGFKWHYEISKESGREGMIDSTTYFLAYFYPRVSVYDDYNGWDNTAFTDSREFYSDFNNYDVSINVPANYIVWGTGTLQQPEKLLKPAVLQRYQQSLAANEVVNIATQNDISAKSVTLQNEINEWRFTGTHLPDVAFGISDHYLWDGSSVVVDDATGRRASAQAAYAESSKDYQHVSRFTRNSLHWFSNNWPGIAYPYEKMTIFQGFADMEYPMMANNSSFTDTSFSKFVAEHEIAHSYMPFYMGINETRYGCMDEGWATVFEYLIGIDDMGEEKASDFFKRFRVNSWINSTSPNQLIPIIAPADGLTFKSFGNNIYGKPAVGYLALKDLLGDDLFKKCLQEFMKRWNGKHPMPWDMFYTFNDVSGKNLDWFWRKWFFDPSYIDIAIQSVQQQALQYSITLQNIGGMPAAVNIVLNYTDGTKESIHQTPAIWEKNQEVTTVNLIAKKQVQSLLLEGGIYMDADKTNNEWKNKNL
;
A
#
# COMPACT_ATOMS: atom_id res chain seq x y z
N ASN A 1 -19.24 -9.06 -8.46
CA ASN A 1 -19.78 -9.19 -7.10
C ASN A 1 -19.43 -7.95 -6.30
N VAL A 2 -20.42 -7.10 -6.07
CA VAL A 2 -20.30 -5.90 -5.24
C VAL A 2 -20.66 -6.26 -3.80
N HIS A 3 -19.87 -5.85 -2.82
CA HIS A 3 -20.09 -6.15 -1.42
C HIS A 3 -20.58 -4.91 -0.66
N LYS A 4 -21.41 -5.14 0.34
CA LYS A 4 -21.81 -4.08 1.26
C LYS A 4 -20.59 -3.59 2.06
N PRO A 5 -20.39 -2.26 2.25
CA PRO A 5 -19.32 -1.76 3.09
C PRO A 5 -19.28 -2.45 4.46
N GLY A 6 -18.10 -2.89 4.88
CA GLY A 6 -17.88 -3.62 6.13
C GLY A 6 -18.36 -5.08 6.16
N ALA A 7 -18.91 -5.60 5.06
CA ALA A 7 -19.23 -7.03 4.96
C ALA A 7 -17.98 -7.85 4.59
N PRO A 8 -17.86 -9.10 5.07
CA PRO A 8 -16.80 -9.99 4.61
C PRO A 8 -16.88 -10.18 3.09
N ARG A 9 -15.77 -10.01 2.39
CA ARG A 9 -15.67 -10.12 0.92
C ARG A 9 -15.99 -11.51 0.36
N GLU A 10 -16.14 -12.50 1.21
CA GLU A 10 -16.49 -13.89 0.85
C GLU A 10 -18.00 -14.12 0.69
N PHE A 11 -18.84 -13.16 1.06
CA PHE A 11 -20.28 -13.28 0.96
C PHE A 11 -20.83 -12.51 -0.24
N PRO A 12 -21.86 -13.05 -0.91
CA PRO A 12 -22.52 -12.34 -2.00
C PRO A 12 -23.05 -10.98 -1.54
N ALA A 13 -22.91 -9.97 -2.39
CA ALA A 13 -23.50 -8.66 -2.15
C ALA A 13 -25.01 -8.74 -2.01
N SER A 14 -25.58 -7.87 -1.16
CA SER A 14 -27.04 -7.72 -1.14
C SER A 14 -27.53 -7.11 -2.45
N LYS A 15 -28.79 -7.39 -2.81
CA LYS A 15 -29.38 -6.88 -4.06
C LYS A 15 -29.35 -5.36 -4.17
N ASP A 16 -29.30 -4.64 -3.04
CA ASP A 16 -29.24 -3.16 -3.03
C ASP A 16 -27.94 -2.56 -3.56
N TYR A 17 -26.89 -3.40 -3.67
CA TYR A 17 -25.58 -3.03 -4.21
C TYR A 17 -25.32 -3.58 -5.62
N LEU A 18 -26.26 -4.32 -6.18
CA LEU A 18 -26.14 -4.88 -7.51
C LEU A 18 -26.81 -3.95 -8.53
N THR A 19 -26.13 -3.76 -9.64
CA THR A 19 -26.65 -3.10 -10.86
C THR A 19 -26.55 -4.08 -12.03
N GLU A 20 -26.98 -3.67 -13.21
CA GLU A 20 -26.81 -4.48 -14.42
C GLU A 20 -25.34 -4.50 -14.91
N GLY A 21 -24.45 -3.71 -14.25
CA GLY A 21 -23.05 -3.63 -14.60
C GLY A 21 -22.77 -2.67 -15.75
N LEU A 22 -21.57 -2.79 -16.33
CA LEU A 22 -21.11 -1.93 -17.42
C LEU A 22 -21.56 -2.50 -18.78
N HIS A 23 -22.24 -1.67 -19.57
CA HIS A 23 -22.70 -2.00 -20.92
C HIS A 23 -21.84 -1.28 -21.95
N ILE A 24 -21.25 -2.04 -22.89
CA ILE A 24 -20.53 -1.49 -24.04
C ILE A 24 -21.54 -1.26 -25.18
N ASP A 25 -21.79 0.00 -25.50
CA ASP A 25 -22.76 0.40 -26.54
C ASP A 25 -22.16 0.37 -27.93
N GLU A 26 -20.90 0.77 -28.07
CA GLU A 26 -20.20 0.84 -29.36
C GLU A 26 -18.70 0.56 -29.19
N VAL A 27 -18.14 -0.20 -30.12
CA VAL A 27 -16.69 -0.39 -30.25
C VAL A 27 -16.27 0.05 -31.64
N THR A 28 -15.20 0.85 -31.71
CA THR A 28 -14.58 1.20 -32.99
C THR A 28 -13.12 0.77 -33.02
N ILE A 29 -12.66 0.36 -34.19
CA ILE A 29 -11.24 0.08 -34.50
C ILE A 29 -10.82 0.98 -35.64
N ASN A 30 -9.86 1.88 -35.38
CA ASN A 30 -9.43 2.91 -36.35
C ASN A 30 -10.61 3.68 -36.94
N GLY A 31 -11.56 4.09 -36.10
CA GLY A 31 -12.75 4.84 -36.45
C GLY A 31 -13.87 4.02 -37.12
N ILE A 32 -13.68 2.73 -37.35
CA ILE A 32 -14.69 1.85 -37.99
C ILE A 32 -15.46 1.10 -36.91
N VAL A 33 -16.79 1.27 -36.89
CA VAL A 33 -17.68 0.53 -35.98
C VAL A 33 -17.51 -0.98 -36.21
N THR A 34 -17.20 -1.69 -35.16
CA THR A 34 -16.90 -3.11 -35.16
C THR A 34 -17.93 -3.85 -34.34
N LYS A 35 -18.50 -4.94 -34.91
CA LYS A 35 -19.34 -5.85 -34.14
C LYS A 35 -18.46 -6.56 -33.12
N TRP A 36 -18.69 -6.24 -31.87
CA TRP A 36 -18.11 -6.95 -30.74
C TRP A 36 -19.22 -7.41 -29.82
N LYS A 37 -19.10 -8.62 -29.34
CA LYS A 37 -20.01 -9.14 -28.35
C LYS A 37 -19.16 -9.90 -27.34
N GLY A 38 -18.99 -9.28 -26.18
CA GLY A 38 -18.50 -9.98 -25.00
C GLY A 38 -19.46 -11.07 -24.57
N ASP A 39 -18.98 -12.08 -23.88
CA ASP A 39 -19.84 -13.13 -23.34
C ASP A 39 -20.56 -12.67 -22.05
N GLY A 40 -20.17 -11.54 -21.48
CA GLY A 40 -20.76 -10.94 -20.28
C GLY A 40 -20.56 -11.75 -19.01
N LEU A 41 -19.71 -12.79 -19.06
CA LEU A 41 -19.47 -13.69 -17.93
C LEU A 41 -18.25 -13.26 -17.11
N PHE A 42 -17.32 -12.54 -17.74
CA PHE A 42 -16.04 -12.15 -17.13
C PHE A 42 -15.78 -10.65 -17.28
N THR A 43 -14.88 -10.14 -16.46
CA THR A 43 -14.42 -8.75 -16.54
C THR A 43 -13.29 -8.56 -17.56
N SER A 44 -12.74 -9.64 -18.11
CA SER A 44 -11.73 -9.65 -19.15
C SER A 44 -12.28 -10.28 -20.44
N GLU A 45 -12.21 -9.54 -21.54
CA GLU A 45 -12.79 -9.91 -22.82
C GLU A 45 -11.76 -9.81 -23.97
N GLN A 46 -11.91 -10.66 -24.99
CA GLN A 46 -11.00 -10.65 -26.13
C GLN A 46 -11.58 -9.89 -27.31
N LEU A 47 -10.85 -8.87 -27.77
CA LEU A 47 -11.13 -8.19 -29.04
C LEU A 47 -10.20 -8.74 -30.14
N ARG A 48 -10.78 -9.50 -31.10
CA ARG A 48 -10.00 -10.06 -32.23
C ARG A 48 -9.86 -9.04 -33.34
N LEU A 49 -8.60 -8.71 -33.66
CA LEU A 49 -8.28 -7.87 -34.81
C LEU A 49 -8.38 -8.68 -36.12
N LYS A 50 -8.80 -8.03 -37.19
CA LYS A 50 -8.81 -8.64 -38.55
C LYS A 50 -7.38 -8.86 -39.05
N GLU A 51 -6.52 -7.93 -38.80
CA GLU A 51 -5.09 -7.94 -39.12
C GLU A 51 -4.28 -7.84 -37.84
N PRO A 52 -3.17 -8.57 -37.68
CA PRO A 52 -2.33 -8.46 -36.49
C PRO A 52 -1.70 -7.09 -36.39
N LEU A 53 -1.58 -6.54 -35.19
CA LEU A 53 -0.81 -5.33 -34.93
C LEU A 53 0.67 -5.67 -34.95
N PHE A 54 1.40 -5.11 -35.92
CA PHE A 54 2.83 -5.32 -36.05
C PHE A 54 3.62 -4.47 -35.04
N PRO A 55 4.88 -4.85 -34.71
CA PRO A 55 5.75 -4.06 -33.85
C PRO A 55 5.84 -2.60 -34.32
N LYS A 56 5.71 -1.66 -33.38
CA LYS A 56 5.63 -0.20 -33.62
C LYS A 56 4.37 0.27 -34.39
N GLY A 57 3.45 -0.62 -34.70
CA GLY A 57 2.14 -0.26 -35.24
C GLY A 57 1.31 0.50 -34.20
N LYS A 58 0.34 1.26 -34.69
CA LYS A 58 -0.63 1.99 -33.87
C LYS A 58 -2.01 1.44 -34.15
N LEU A 59 -2.81 1.32 -33.10
CA LEU A 59 -4.20 0.93 -33.14
C LEU A 59 -5.01 1.95 -32.35
N GLU A 60 -6.07 2.46 -32.93
CA GLU A 60 -7.04 3.30 -32.25
C GLU A 60 -8.26 2.44 -31.89
N LEU A 61 -8.55 2.36 -30.59
CA LEU A 61 -9.75 1.70 -30.05
C LEU A 61 -10.67 2.78 -29.47
N GLY A 62 -11.92 2.79 -29.86
CA GLY A 62 -12.94 3.65 -29.29
C GLY A 62 -14.03 2.82 -28.65
N PHE A 63 -14.51 3.24 -27.49
CA PHE A 63 -15.61 2.63 -26.77
C PHE A 63 -16.64 3.68 -26.40
N LYS A 64 -17.93 3.33 -26.51
CA LYS A 64 -19.00 4.02 -25.78
C LYS A 64 -19.59 3.02 -24.81
N TRP A 65 -19.81 3.44 -23.59
CA TRP A 65 -20.36 2.60 -22.54
C TRP A 65 -21.20 3.43 -21.57
N HIS A 66 -22.02 2.75 -20.83
CA HIS A 66 -22.74 3.31 -19.70
C HIS A 66 -22.88 2.27 -18.59
N TYR A 67 -23.12 2.72 -17.37
CA TYR A 67 -23.46 1.89 -16.24
C TYR A 67 -24.21 2.69 -15.18
N GLU A 68 -24.99 2.02 -14.37
CA GLU A 68 -25.63 2.59 -13.21
C GLU A 68 -24.66 2.55 -12.04
N ILE A 69 -24.42 3.71 -11.39
CA ILE A 69 -23.53 3.80 -10.23
C ILE A 69 -24.24 3.13 -9.05
N SER A 70 -23.64 2.08 -8.52
CA SER A 70 -24.10 1.40 -7.32
C SER A 70 -23.92 2.24 -6.07
N LYS A 71 -24.49 1.82 -4.93
CA LYS A 71 -24.04 2.33 -3.64
C LYS A 71 -22.58 1.95 -3.43
N GLU A 72 -21.83 2.77 -2.68
CA GLU A 72 -20.42 2.48 -2.41
C GLU A 72 -20.23 1.10 -1.79
N SER A 73 -19.36 0.31 -2.37
CA SER A 73 -19.14 -1.08 -2.06
C SER A 73 -17.76 -1.38 -1.46
N GLY A 74 -17.01 -0.35 -1.08
CA GLY A 74 -15.66 -0.43 -0.56
C GLY A 74 -14.55 -0.12 -1.58
N ARG A 75 -14.88 0.20 -2.84
CA ARG A 75 -13.90 0.65 -3.85
C ARG A 75 -14.39 1.81 -4.67
N GLU A 76 -15.65 1.79 -5.05
CA GLU A 76 -16.31 2.84 -5.81
C GLU A 76 -17.80 2.92 -5.46
N GLY A 77 -18.48 3.94 -5.95
CA GLY A 77 -19.92 4.03 -5.91
C GLY A 77 -20.44 5.33 -5.31
N MET A 78 -21.73 5.34 -5.04
CA MET A 78 -22.46 6.44 -4.47
C MET A 78 -22.35 6.43 -2.94
N ILE A 79 -21.69 7.45 -2.37
CA ILE A 79 -21.51 7.63 -0.92
C ILE A 79 -22.80 8.18 -0.31
N ASP A 80 -23.36 9.18 -0.94
CA ASP A 80 -24.68 9.73 -0.66
C ASP A 80 -25.35 10.20 -1.98
N SER A 81 -26.52 10.84 -1.91
CA SER A 81 -27.32 11.19 -3.08
C SER A 81 -26.61 12.12 -4.08
N THR A 82 -25.55 12.82 -3.66
CA THR A 82 -24.84 13.81 -4.49
C THR A 82 -23.32 13.68 -4.37
N THR A 83 -22.84 12.63 -3.72
CA THR A 83 -21.41 12.35 -3.59
C THR A 83 -21.08 10.97 -4.14
N TYR A 84 -20.08 10.92 -5.02
CA TYR A 84 -19.68 9.72 -5.73
C TYR A 84 -18.16 9.59 -5.72
N PHE A 85 -17.69 8.33 -5.63
CA PHE A 85 -16.32 7.99 -5.95
C PHE A 85 -16.32 7.00 -7.11
N LEU A 86 -15.59 7.32 -8.17
CA LEU A 86 -15.57 6.55 -9.42
C LEU A 86 -14.17 5.98 -9.65
N ALA A 87 -14.09 4.67 -9.77
CA ALA A 87 -12.88 3.95 -10.13
C ALA A 87 -13.25 2.74 -10.99
N TYR A 88 -12.32 2.25 -11.81
CA TYR A 88 -12.51 1.05 -12.64
C TYR A 88 -13.69 1.13 -13.63
N PHE A 89 -14.09 2.33 -13.98
CA PHE A 89 -15.34 2.62 -14.69
C PHE A 89 -15.19 2.62 -16.22
N TYR A 90 -14.03 2.33 -16.76
CA TYR A 90 -13.76 2.40 -18.20
C TYR A 90 -13.08 1.13 -18.72
N PRO A 91 -13.30 0.75 -20.00
CA PRO A 91 -12.56 -0.33 -20.64
C PRO A 91 -11.08 0.04 -20.77
N ARG A 92 -10.19 -0.89 -20.42
CA ARG A 92 -8.74 -0.74 -20.55
C ARG A 92 -8.12 -1.97 -21.20
N VAL A 93 -6.94 -1.80 -21.80
CA VAL A 93 -6.16 -2.92 -22.32
C VAL A 93 -5.47 -3.62 -21.15
N SER A 94 -5.59 -4.95 -21.09
CA SER A 94 -4.90 -5.77 -20.09
C SER A 94 -3.38 -5.66 -20.24
N VAL A 95 -2.66 -5.83 -19.13
CA VAL A 95 -1.20 -5.93 -19.17
C VAL A 95 -0.77 -7.20 -19.90
N TYR A 96 0.28 -7.08 -20.68
CA TYR A 96 1.00 -8.22 -21.25
C TYR A 96 2.41 -8.26 -20.66
N ASP A 97 2.74 -9.31 -19.92
CA ASP A 97 4.07 -9.51 -19.35
C ASP A 97 4.74 -10.79 -19.90
N ASP A 98 6.08 -10.87 -19.78
CA ASP A 98 6.87 -11.97 -20.33
C ASP A 98 6.63 -13.30 -19.59
N TYR A 99 6.13 -13.24 -18.35
CA TYR A 99 5.95 -14.41 -17.49
C TYR A 99 4.59 -15.06 -17.69
N ASN A 100 3.54 -14.24 -17.75
CA ASN A 100 2.16 -14.70 -17.70
C ASN A 100 1.40 -14.47 -19.03
N GLY A 101 2.00 -13.70 -19.97
CA GLY A 101 1.30 -13.26 -21.18
C GLY A 101 0.25 -12.19 -20.86
N TRP A 102 -0.91 -12.24 -21.54
CA TRP A 102 -2.02 -11.35 -21.25
C TRP A 102 -2.62 -11.64 -19.88
N ASP A 103 -2.76 -10.59 -19.06
CA ASP A 103 -3.55 -10.70 -17.85
C ASP A 103 -5.02 -10.83 -18.20
N ASN A 104 -5.55 -12.02 -17.98
CA ASN A 104 -6.96 -12.38 -18.19
C ASN A 104 -7.64 -12.79 -16.89
N THR A 105 -7.05 -12.45 -15.76
CA THR A 105 -7.62 -12.73 -14.44
C THR A 105 -8.89 -11.91 -14.25
N ALA A 106 -10.00 -12.59 -14.01
CA ALA A 106 -11.26 -11.91 -13.75
C ALA A 106 -11.22 -11.17 -12.41
N PHE A 107 -11.70 -9.94 -12.39
CA PHE A 107 -11.86 -9.20 -11.16
C PHE A 107 -12.93 -9.84 -10.25
N THR A 108 -12.59 -10.06 -9.00
CA THR A 108 -13.44 -10.75 -8.02
C THR A 108 -13.76 -9.91 -6.79
N ASP A 109 -13.47 -8.61 -6.80
CA ASP A 109 -13.65 -7.67 -5.69
C ASP A 109 -12.74 -7.92 -4.47
N SER A 110 -12.17 -9.10 -4.36
CA SER A 110 -11.29 -9.48 -3.24
C SER A 110 -9.81 -9.46 -3.61
N ARG A 111 -9.46 -8.93 -4.77
CA ARG A 111 -8.09 -8.84 -5.29
C ARG A 111 -7.84 -7.45 -5.81
N GLU A 112 -6.58 -7.01 -5.72
CA GLU A 112 -6.13 -5.76 -6.30
C GLU A 112 -5.92 -5.91 -7.81
N PHE A 113 -5.75 -4.77 -8.49
CA PHE A 113 -5.67 -4.71 -9.93
C PHE A 113 -4.23 -4.82 -10.45
N TYR A 114 -4.12 -5.22 -11.70
CA TYR A 114 -2.90 -5.14 -12.46
C TYR A 114 -3.14 -4.30 -13.70
N SER A 115 -2.47 -3.14 -13.78
CA SER A 115 -2.71 -2.14 -14.82
C SER A 115 -1.42 -1.67 -15.46
N ASP A 116 -1.44 -1.48 -16.79
CA ASP A 116 -0.31 -0.93 -17.53
C ASP A 116 -0.27 0.61 -17.42
N PHE A 117 0.89 1.17 -17.67
CA PHE A 117 1.11 2.62 -17.63
C PHE A 117 0.55 3.30 -18.86
N ASN A 118 -0.23 4.34 -18.63
CA ASN A 118 -0.90 5.10 -19.66
C ASN A 118 -0.72 6.62 -19.48
N ASN A 119 -0.98 7.36 -20.56
CA ASN A 119 -1.19 8.80 -20.50
C ASN A 119 -2.69 9.06 -20.56
N TYR A 120 -3.18 9.82 -19.60
CA TYR A 120 -4.60 10.11 -19.46
C TYR A 120 -4.90 11.58 -19.78
N ASP A 121 -5.98 11.80 -20.49
CA ASP A 121 -6.62 13.10 -20.72
C ASP A 121 -8.13 12.88 -20.57
N VAL A 122 -8.67 13.22 -19.39
CA VAL A 122 -10.03 12.86 -19.00
C VAL A 122 -10.83 14.10 -18.72
N SER A 123 -12.00 14.23 -19.35
CA SER A 123 -12.98 15.28 -19.10
C SER A 123 -14.22 14.71 -18.42
N ILE A 124 -14.62 15.30 -17.30
CA ILE A 124 -15.81 14.96 -16.54
C ILE A 124 -16.78 16.12 -16.56
N ASN A 125 -17.95 15.88 -17.13
CA ASN A 125 -19.02 16.87 -17.25
C ASN A 125 -20.04 16.69 -16.13
N VAL A 126 -20.19 17.72 -15.30
CA VAL A 126 -21.10 17.71 -14.15
C VAL A 126 -21.90 19.00 -14.07
N PRO A 127 -23.09 18.99 -13.41
CA PRO A 127 -23.85 20.22 -13.14
C PRO A 127 -23.06 21.29 -12.38
N ALA A 128 -23.44 22.51 -12.47
CA ALA A 128 -22.73 23.70 -12.03
C ALA A 128 -22.18 23.65 -10.60
N ASN A 129 -22.90 23.07 -9.65
CA ASN A 129 -22.49 23.10 -8.24
C ASN A 129 -21.54 21.97 -7.84
N TYR A 130 -21.31 20.99 -8.70
CA TYR A 130 -20.43 19.87 -8.38
C TYR A 130 -18.95 20.23 -8.52
N ILE A 131 -18.16 19.77 -7.58
CA ILE A 131 -16.71 19.82 -7.59
C ILE A 131 -16.21 18.42 -7.92
N VAL A 132 -15.16 18.34 -8.74
CA VAL A 132 -14.51 17.08 -9.08
C VAL A 132 -13.06 17.12 -8.60
N TRP A 133 -12.67 16.10 -7.87
CA TRP A 133 -11.28 15.77 -7.54
C TRP A 133 -10.90 14.52 -8.31
N GLY A 134 -9.70 14.46 -8.88
CA GLY A 134 -9.36 13.31 -9.71
C GLY A 134 -7.87 13.06 -9.81
N THR A 135 -7.51 11.90 -10.25
CA THR A 135 -6.15 11.56 -10.68
C THR A 135 -5.70 12.52 -11.79
N GLY A 136 -4.43 12.92 -11.78
CA GLY A 136 -3.89 13.88 -12.73
C GLY A 136 -3.98 15.33 -12.28
N THR A 137 -3.46 16.21 -13.10
CA THR A 137 -3.44 17.67 -12.86
C THR A 137 -4.66 18.33 -13.47
N LEU A 138 -5.40 19.09 -12.67
CA LEU A 138 -6.56 19.86 -13.11
C LEU A 138 -6.14 20.92 -14.14
N GLN A 139 -6.79 20.90 -15.29
CA GLN A 139 -6.55 21.83 -16.38
C GLN A 139 -7.55 23.00 -16.33
N GLN A 140 -7.06 24.20 -16.62
CA GLN A 140 -7.88 25.42 -16.78
C GLN A 140 -8.85 25.69 -15.60
N PRO A 141 -8.38 25.65 -14.34
CA PRO A 141 -9.25 25.86 -13.18
C PRO A 141 -9.97 27.23 -13.19
N GLU A 142 -9.43 28.22 -13.93
CA GLU A 142 -10.04 29.54 -14.13
C GLU A 142 -11.36 29.50 -14.91
N LYS A 143 -11.63 28.43 -15.65
CA LYS A 143 -12.91 28.20 -16.35
C LYS A 143 -13.97 27.54 -15.48
N LEU A 144 -13.57 27.07 -14.28
CA LEU A 144 -14.40 26.28 -13.38
C LEU A 144 -14.67 26.98 -12.06
N LEU A 145 -13.63 27.56 -11.46
CA LEU A 145 -13.68 28.11 -10.12
C LEU A 145 -13.99 29.60 -10.12
N LYS A 146 -14.79 30.06 -9.16
CA LYS A 146 -14.97 31.48 -8.92
C LYS A 146 -13.67 32.15 -8.48
N PRO A 147 -13.45 33.46 -8.78
CA PRO A 147 -12.15 34.11 -8.58
C PRO A 147 -11.56 33.96 -7.18
N ALA A 148 -12.37 34.05 -6.13
CA ALA A 148 -11.88 33.89 -4.76
C ALA A 148 -11.44 32.45 -4.44
N VAL A 149 -12.14 31.45 -4.96
CA VAL A 149 -11.80 30.04 -4.80
C VAL A 149 -10.55 29.70 -5.64
N LEU A 150 -10.50 30.21 -6.88
CA LEU A 150 -9.33 30.06 -7.74
C LEU A 150 -8.07 30.62 -7.10
N GLN A 151 -8.16 31.80 -6.48
CA GLN A 151 -7.04 32.39 -5.76
C GLN A 151 -6.55 31.47 -4.61
N ARG A 152 -7.47 30.93 -3.80
CA ARG A 152 -7.12 30.01 -2.70
C ARG A 152 -6.53 28.69 -3.23
N TYR A 153 -7.10 28.15 -4.32
CA TYR A 153 -6.54 26.98 -4.99
C TYR A 153 -5.10 27.22 -5.44
N GLN A 154 -4.84 28.32 -6.15
CA GLN A 154 -3.49 28.68 -6.59
C GLN A 154 -2.53 28.91 -5.40
N GLN A 155 -3.02 29.56 -4.34
CA GLN A 155 -2.25 29.74 -3.11
C GLN A 155 -1.85 28.41 -2.48
N SER A 156 -2.77 27.43 -2.43
CA SER A 156 -2.51 26.11 -1.83
C SER A 156 -1.39 25.33 -2.52
N LEU A 157 -1.19 25.54 -3.83
CA LEU A 157 -0.14 24.89 -4.61
C LEU A 157 1.29 25.34 -4.21
N ALA A 158 1.42 26.46 -3.51
CA ALA A 158 2.71 27.00 -3.04
C ALA A 158 2.80 27.12 -1.50
N ALA A 159 1.69 26.88 -0.79
CA ALA A 159 1.61 27.08 0.66
C ALA A 159 2.04 25.82 1.43
N ASN A 160 2.92 26.02 2.42
CA ASN A 160 3.22 24.97 3.40
C ASN A 160 2.06 24.76 4.39
N GLU A 161 1.29 25.82 4.66
CA GLU A 161 0.14 25.74 5.56
C GLU A 161 -1.13 25.38 4.80
N VAL A 162 -2.11 24.82 5.52
CA VAL A 162 -3.40 24.45 4.94
C VAL A 162 -4.17 25.70 4.54
N VAL A 163 -4.65 25.72 3.31
CA VAL A 163 -5.56 26.72 2.73
C VAL A 163 -6.92 26.05 2.56
N ASN A 164 -7.96 26.62 3.16
CA ASN A 164 -9.34 26.17 2.94
C ASN A 164 -9.80 26.68 1.56
N ILE A 165 -9.70 25.85 0.54
CA ILE A 165 -9.99 26.20 -0.87
C ILE A 165 -11.49 26.44 -1.06
N ALA A 166 -12.32 25.48 -0.61
CA ALA A 166 -13.77 25.62 -0.58
C ALA A 166 -14.28 25.43 0.85
N THR A 167 -14.89 26.47 1.41
CA THR A 167 -15.43 26.48 2.78
C THR A 167 -16.92 26.16 2.79
N GLN A 168 -17.48 25.83 3.96
CA GLN A 168 -18.92 25.64 4.14
C GLN A 168 -19.75 26.87 3.69
N ASN A 169 -19.22 28.07 3.89
CA ASN A 169 -19.88 29.28 3.43
C ASN A 169 -19.92 29.37 1.89
N ASP A 170 -18.83 28.97 1.22
CA ASP A 170 -18.79 28.95 -0.26
C ASP A 170 -19.75 27.89 -0.81
N ILE A 171 -19.82 26.73 -0.19
CA ILE A 171 -20.76 25.65 -0.57
C ILE A 171 -22.21 26.12 -0.41
N SER A 172 -22.56 26.63 0.77
CA SER A 172 -23.92 27.09 1.07
C SER A 172 -24.36 28.24 0.14
N ALA A 173 -23.43 29.10 -0.23
CA ALA A 173 -23.68 30.23 -1.16
C ALA A 173 -23.60 29.82 -2.63
N LYS A 174 -23.31 28.57 -2.96
CA LYS A 174 -23.05 28.09 -4.34
C LYS A 174 -22.01 28.95 -5.06
N SER A 175 -20.95 29.31 -4.33
CA SER A 175 -19.92 30.26 -4.79
C SER A 175 -18.56 29.60 -5.05
N VAL A 176 -18.48 28.28 -5.10
CA VAL A 176 -17.25 27.54 -5.41
C VAL A 176 -16.99 27.55 -6.91
N THR A 177 -17.96 27.16 -7.71
CA THR A 177 -17.83 26.97 -9.15
C THR A 177 -18.54 28.08 -9.93
N LEU A 178 -18.10 28.29 -11.15
CA LEU A 178 -18.84 29.10 -12.13
C LEU A 178 -20.18 28.41 -12.44
N GLN A 179 -21.25 29.21 -12.58
CA GLN A 179 -22.62 28.71 -12.76
C GLN A 179 -22.92 28.53 -14.26
N ASN A 180 -22.11 27.74 -14.95
CA ASN A 180 -22.40 27.28 -16.29
C ASN A 180 -23.51 26.21 -16.24
N GLU A 181 -24.16 25.92 -17.35
CA GLU A 181 -25.13 24.82 -17.43
C GLU A 181 -24.46 23.49 -17.08
N ILE A 182 -23.27 23.26 -17.64
CA ILE A 182 -22.38 22.11 -17.38
C ILE A 182 -20.96 22.65 -17.17
N ASN A 183 -20.27 22.14 -16.18
CA ASN A 183 -18.84 22.35 -15.96
C ASN A 183 -18.04 21.13 -16.43
N GLU A 184 -17.07 21.36 -17.30
CA GLU A 184 -16.15 20.35 -17.78
C GLU A 184 -14.86 20.38 -16.94
N TRP A 185 -14.68 19.38 -16.08
CA TRP A 185 -13.47 19.18 -15.28
C TRP A 185 -12.50 18.30 -16.05
N ARG A 186 -11.40 18.87 -16.55
CA ARG A 186 -10.40 18.15 -17.32
C ARG A 186 -9.16 17.91 -16.50
N PHE A 187 -8.72 16.65 -16.46
CA PHE A 187 -7.48 16.21 -15.80
C PHE A 187 -6.55 15.54 -16.80
N THR A 188 -5.25 15.84 -16.68
CA THR A 188 -4.22 15.17 -17.49
C THR A 188 -3.17 14.56 -16.60
N GLY A 189 -2.69 13.39 -16.97
CA GLY A 189 -1.60 12.70 -16.28
C GLY A 189 -0.83 11.80 -17.23
N THR A 190 0.43 11.58 -16.94
CA THR A 190 1.31 10.77 -17.75
C THR A 190 1.92 9.65 -16.91
N HIS A 191 2.09 8.49 -17.53
CA HIS A 191 2.74 7.36 -16.90
C HIS A 191 2.03 6.91 -15.62
N LEU A 192 0.72 6.78 -15.69
CA LEU A 192 -0.16 6.37 -14.58
C LEU A 192 -0.78 5.01 -14.89
N PRO A 193 -0.91 4.12 -13.89
CA PRO A 193 -1.54 2.81 -14.12
C PRO A 193 -3.06 2.87 -14.15
N ASP A 194 -3.69 3.84 -13.49
CA ASP A 194 -5.15 4.00 -13.44
C ASP A 194 -5.56 5.43 -13.13
N VAL A 195 -6.88 5.69 -13.15
CA VAL A 195 -7.50 6.97 -12.78
C VAL A 195 -8.74 6.77 -11.92
N ALA A 196 -8.91 7.63 -10.91
CA ALA A 196 -10.08 7.67 -10.05
C ALA A 196 -10.55 9.11 -9.82
N PHE A 197 -11.82 9.28 -9.50
CA PHE A 197 -12.47 10.59 -9.35
C PHE A 197 -13.45 10.60 -8.19
N GLY A 198 -13.35 11.62 -7.34
CA GLY A 198 -14.36 11.96 -6.35
C GLY A 198 -15.21 13.14 -6.83
N ILE A 199 -16.51 13.10 -6.63
CA ILE A 199 -17.47 14.10 -7.09
C ILE A 199 -18.43 14.42 -5.96
N SER A 200 -18.60 15.70 -5.62
CA SER A 200 -19.60 16.13 -4.61
C SER A 200 -20.04 17.57 -4.84
N ASP A 201 -21.27 17.89 -4.48
CA ASP A 201 -21.78 19.26 -4.49
C ASP A 201 -21.72 19.96 -3.13
N HIS A 202 -21.26 19.26 -2.09
CA HIS A 202 -21.25 19.76 -0.70
C HIS A 202 -19.98 19.46 0.11
N TYR A 203 -19.00 18.76 -0.45
CA TYR A 203 -17.73 18.52 0.25
C TYR A 203 -16.89 19.78 0.33
N LEU A 204 -16.26 19.98 1.48
CA LEU A 204 -15.23 20.96 1.71
C LEU A 204 -13.96 20.57 0.97
N TRP A 205 -13.10 21.53 0.70
CA TRP A 205 -11.85 21.31 -0.01
C TRP A 205 -10.71 22.06 0.68
N ASP A 206 -9.77 21.32 1.24
CA ASP A 206 -8.55 21.84 1.83
C ASP A 206 -7.34 21.47 0.97
N GLY A 207 -6.33 22.34 0.95
CA GLY A 207 -5.10 22.07 0.22
C GLY A 207 -3.88 22.72 0.85
N SER A 208 -2.76 22.07 0.69
CA SER A 208 -1.42 22.56 1.02
C SER A 208 -0.44 21.96 0.02
N SER A 209 0.85 22.27 0.13
CA SER A 209 1.88 21.65 -0.68
C SER A 209 3.20 21.57 0.07
N VAL A 210 4.09 20.70 -0.39
CA VAL A 210 5.41 20.52 0.21
C VAL A 210 6.45 20.25 -0.87
N VAL A 211 7.69 20.69 -0.63
CA VAL A 211 8.83 20.30 -1.47
C VAL A 211 9.09 18.81 -1.27
N VAL A 212 9.06 18.05 -2.35
CA VAL A 212 9.29 16.61 -2.39
C VAL A 212 10.60 16.24 -3.08
N ASP A 213 11.22 17.20 -3.75
CA ASP A 213 12.54 17.06 -4.38
C ASP A 213 13.34 18.34 -4.12
N ASP A 214 14.25 18.29 -3.17
CA ASP A 214 15.09 19.43 -2.76
C ASP A 214 16.05 19.87 -3.86
N ALA A 215 16.47 18.95 -4.74
CA ALA A 215 17.42 19.26 -5.81
C ALA A 215 16.81 20.17 -6.88
N THR A 216 15.51 20.01 -7.16
CA THR A 216 14.78 20.78 -8.18
C THR A 216 13.84 21.83 -7.58
N GLY A 217 13.54 21.73 -6.29
CA GLY A 217 12.51 22.54 -5.62
C GLY A 217 11.08 22.12 -6.00
N ARG A 218 10.89 20.93 -6.60
CA ARG A 218 9.57 20.43 -7.01
C ARG A 218 8.69 20.22 -5.80
N ARG A 219 7.45 20.71 -5.91
CA ARG A 219 6.42 20.55 -4.89
C ARG A 219 5.35 19.56 -5.34
N ALA A 220 4.73 18.90 -4.37
CA ALA A 220 3.51 18.14 -4.55
C ALA A 220 2.39 18.74 -3.71
N SER A 221 1.19 18.81 -4.27
CA SER A 221 0.00 19.28 -3.57
C SER A 221 -0.59 18.17 -2.71
N ALA A 222 -0.99 18.52 -1.49
CA ALA A 222 -1.66 17.67 -0.52
C ALA A 222 -3.08 18.17 -0.29
N GLN A 223 -4.09 17.43 -0.72
CA GLN A 223 -5.48 17.86 -0.71
C GLN A 223 -6.37 16.94 0.12
N ALA A 224 -7.44 17.48 0.67
CA ALA A 224 -8.49 16.74 1.34
C ALA A 224 -9.86 17.23 0.86
N ALA A 225 -10.78 16.29 0.58
CA ALA A 225 -12.15 16.55 0.20
C ALA A 225 -13.09 15.78 1.13
N TYR A 226 -14.01 16.44 1.82
CA TYR A 226 -14.76 15.81 2.91
C TYR A 226 -16.05 16.54 3.30
N ALA A 227 -16.97 15.81 3.93
CA ALA A 227 -18.18 16.38 4.52
C ALA A 227 -17.87 17.21 5.77
N GLU A 228 -18.58 18.30 6.00
CA GLU A 228 -18.40 19.19 7.18
C GLU A 228 -18.48 18.43 8.52
N SER A 229 -19.25 17.36 8.57
CA SER A 229 -19.40 16.52 9.76
C SER A 229 -18.14 15.75 10.15
N SER A 230 -17.23 15.49 9.20
CA SER A 230 -16.02 14.69 9.38
C SER A 230 -14.89 15.53 9.96
N LYS A 231 -14.87 15.64 11.29
CA LYS A 231 -13.99 16.57 12.02
C LYS A 231 -12.50 16.19 11.96
N ASP A 232 -12.19 14.91 11.84
CA ASP A 232 -10.85 14.39 11.62
C ASP A 232 -10.23 14.89 10.31
N TYR A 233 -11.06 15.06 9.27
CA TYR A 233 -10.60 15.49 7.94
C TYR A 233 -10.07 16.93 7.89
N GLN A 234 -10.39 17.77 8.86
CA GLN A 234 -9.77 19.10 9.02
C GLN A 234 -8.23 19.04 9.18
N HIS A 235 -7.70 17.86 9.48
CA HIS A 235 -6.26 17.62 9.64
C HIS A 235 -5.64 16.86 8.46
N VAL A 236 -6.44 16.22 7.60
CA VAL A 236 -5.97 15.27 6.59
C VAL A 236 -5.04 15.91 5.56
N SER A 237 -5.32 17.11 5.04
CA SER A 237 -4.39 17.82 4.14
C SER A 237 -3.00 18.02 4.78
N ARG A 238 -2.95 18.33 6.09
CA ARG A 238 -1.70 18.46 6.83
C ARG A 238 -1.00 17.11 7.02
N PHE A 239 -1.74 16.04 7.32
CA PHE A 239 -1.20 14.69 7.41
C PHE A 239 -0.60 14.27 6.07
N THR A 240 -1.37 14.39 5.00
CA THR A 240 -0.92 14.11 3.63
C THR A 240 0.38 14.85 3.29
N ARG A 241 0.44 16.17 3.54
CA ARG A 241 1.63 16.98 3.32
C ARG A 241 2.86 16.45 4.08
N ASN A 242 2.67 16.11 5.36
CA ASN A 242 3.76 15.60 6.20
C ASN A 242 4.23 14.23 5.70
N SER A 243 3.31 13.37 5.31
CA SER A 243 3.62 12.04 4.76
C SER A 243 4.38 12.13 3.44
N LEU A 244 3.95 13.02 2.51
CA LEU A 244 4.67 13.27 1.26
C LEU A 244 6.12 13.73 1.49
N HIS A 245 6.32 14.60 2.49
CA HIS A 245 7.67 15.03 2.88
C HIS A 245 8.47 13.86 3.47
N TRP A 246 7.86 13.11 4.38
CA TRP A 246 8.53 12.00 5.07
C TRP A 246 8.94 10.89 4.08
N PHE A 247 8.04 10.44 3.22
CA PHE A 247 8.34 9.41 2.22
C PHE A 247 9.44 9.86 1.25
N SER A 248 9.43 11.13 0.85
CA SER A 248 10.43 11.67 -0.06
C SER A 248 11.83 11.73 0.54
N ASN A 249 11.95 11.92 1.86
CA ASN A 249 13.24 12.17 2.51
C ASN A 249 13.72 11.00 3.39
N ASN A 250 12.79 10.22 3.97
CA ASN A 250 13.13 9.14 4.90
C ASN A 250 13.05 7.77 4.22
N TRP A 251 11.87 7.21 4.05
CA TRP A 251 11.64 5.90 3.44
C TRP A 251 10.51 5.94 2.42
N PRO A 252 10.72 5.51 1.17
CA PRO A 252 11.97 4.98 0.60
C PRO A 252 13.07 6.03 0.39
N GLY A 253 12.78 7.32 0.65
CA GLY A 253 13.72 8.42 0.39
C GLY A 253 13.91 8.68 -1.11
N ILE A 254 12.83 8.55 -1.86
CA ILE A 254 12.70 8.89 -3.28
C ILE A 254 11.64 9.97 -3.38
N ALA A 255 11.93 11.03 -4.11
CA ALA A 255 11.00 12.12 -4.32
C ALA A 255 9.62 11.60 -4.74
N TYR A 256 8.55 12.03 -4.07
CA TYR A 256 7.19 11.61 -4.39
C TYR A 256 6.94 11.72 -5.91
N PRO A 257 6.49 10.65 -6.57
CA PRO A 257 6.56 10.58 -8.03
C PRO A 257 5.56 11.49 -8.76
N TYR A 258 4.52 11.93 -8.08
CA TYR A 258 3.39 12.63 -8.70
C TYR A 258 3.29 14.10 -8.28
N GLU A 259 2.39 14.85 -8.95
CA GLU A 259 2.18 16.29 -8.70
C GLU A 259 1.31 16.56 -7.48
N LYS A 260 0.50 15.59 -7.07
CA LYS A 260 -0.42 15.76 -5.93
C LYS A 260 -0.81 14.43 -5.30
N MET A 261 -1.39 14.51 -4.10
CA MET A 261 -2.17 13.48 -3.45
C MET A 261 -3.45 14.08 -2.89
N THR A 262 -4.59 13.45 -3.16
CA THR A 262 -5.89 13.87 -2.64
C THR A 262 -6.49 12.73 -1.82
N ILE A 263 -6.78 12.98 -0.55
CA ILE A 263 -7.57 12.05 0.27
C ILE A 263 -9.03 12.50 0.21
N PHE A 264 -9.85 11.68 -0.43
CA PHE A 264 -11.28 11.89 -0.56
C PHE A 264 -12.03 11.07 0.49
N GLN A 265 -12.97 11.67 1.19
CA GLN A 265 -13.75 10.95 2.18
C GLN A 265 -14.78 10.03 1.50
N GLY A 266 -14.65 8.76 1.76
CA GLY A 266 -15.61 7.71 1.40
C GLY A 266 -15.66 6.64 2.49
N PHE A 267 -15.70 5.36 2.11
CA PHE A 267 -15.79 4.23 3.03
C PHE A 267 -14.86 3.06 2.67
N ALA A 268 -13.90 3.28 1.76
CA ALA A 268 -13.13 2.18 1.18
C ALA A 268 -11.85 1.86 1.95
N ASP A 269 -11.15 2.88 2.46
CA ASP A 269 -9.76 2.79 2.94
C ASP A 269 -8.93 2.11 1.85
N MET A 270 -8.84 2.83 0.68
CA MET A 270 -8.36 2.27 -0.58
C MET A 270 -7.57 3.30 -1.38
N GLU A 271 -6.47 2.83 -1.93
CA GLU A 271 -5.53 3.58 -2.75
C GLU A 271 -5.92 3.66 -4.22
N TYR A 272 -5.52 4.78 -4.85
CA TYR A 272 -5.57 5.04 -6.29
C TYR A 272 -4.40 5.96 -6.68
N PRO A 273 -3.96 5.98 -7.95
CA PRO A 273 -2.92 6.92 -8.36
C PRO A 273 -3.31 8.36 -8.05
N MET A 274 -2.52 9.06 -7.22
CA MET A 274 -2.76 10.43 -6.75
C MET A 274 -4.03 10.65 -5.92
N MET A 275 -4.75 9.59 -5.55
CA MET A 275 -5.98 9.67 -4.75
C MET A 275 -6.06 8.53 -3.74
N ALA A 276 -6.80 8.74 -2.67
CA ALA A 276 -7.29 7.68 -1.81
C ALA A 276 -8.76 7.94 -1.44
N ASN A 277 -9.52 6.87 -1.23
CA ASN A 277 -10.90 6.90 -0.77
C ASN A 277 -10.93 6.38 0.67
N ASN A 278 -10.89 7.28 1.66
CA ASN A 278 -10.73 6.90 3.06
C ASN A 278 -11.95 7.21 3.91
N SER A 279 -12.19 6.35 4.88
CA SER A 279 -13.20 6.56 5.92
C SER A 279 -12.86 7.75 6.83
N SER A 280 -13.88 8.32 7.47
CA SER A 280 -13.72 9.25 8.59
C SER A 280 -13.78 8.50 9.91
N PHE A 281 -12.85 8.80 10.82
CA PHE A 281 -12.74 8.17 12.13
C PHE A 281 -12.87 9.18 13.26
N THR A 282 -13.42 8.75 14.38
CA THR A 282 -13.44 9.56 15.62
C THR A 282 -12.04 9.74 16.21
N ASP A 283 -11.16 8.76 16.02
CA ASP A 283 -9.75 8.86 16.39
C ASP A 283 -8.94 9.43 15.22
N THR A 284 -8.57 10.68 15.35
CA THR A 284 -7.77 11.39 14.34
C THR A 284 -6.40 10.75 14.10
N SER A 285 -5.84 10.03 15.11
CA SER A 285 -4.58 9.30 14.93
C SER A 285 -4.76 8.11 14.01
N PHE A 286 -5.94 7.48 14.03
CA PHE A 286 -6.25 6.38 13.12
C PHE A 286 -6.52 6.89 11.70
N SER A 287 -7.18 8.05 11.56
CA SER A 287 -7.31 8.72 10.24
C SER A 287 -5.95 9.04 9.62
N LYS A 288 -4.99 9.48 10.46
CA LYS A 288 -3.60 9.71 10.02
C LYS A 288 -2.94 8.43 9.55
N PHE A 289 -3.01 7.38 10.37
CA PHE A 289 -2.45 6.07 10.08
C PHE A 289 -2.96 5.49 8.74
N VAL A 290 -4.28 5.53 8.52
CA VAL A 290 -4.87 5.07 7.25
C VAL A 290 -4.38 5.92 6.08
N ALA A 291 -4.38 7.25 6.22
CA ALA A 291 -3.89 8.13 5.16
C ALA A 291 -2.42 7.86 4.82
N GLU A 292 -1.56 7.58 5.79
CA GLU A 292 -0.15 7.24 5.59
C GLU A 292 0.02 5.92 4.84
N HIS A 293 -0.79 4.92 5.18
CA HIS A 293 -0.82 3.63 4.48
C HIS A 293 -1.20 3.82 3.01
N GLU A 294 -2.32 4.51 2.72
CA GLU A 294 -2.78 4.73 1.35
C GLU A 294 -1.82 5.62 0.52
N ILE A 295 -1.11 6.54 1.15
CA ILE A 295 -0.08 7.35 0.47
C ILE A 295 1.14 6.50 0.11
N ALA A 296 1.51 5.51 0.93
CA ALA A 296 2.63 4.62 0.66
C ALA A 296 2.44 3.85 -0.65
N HIS A 297 1.20 3.51 -1.01
CA HIS A 297 0.85 2.86 -2.29
C HIS A 297 1.19 3.71 -3.52
N SER A 298 1.42 4.99 -3.39
CA SER A 298 1.95 5.81 -4.49
C SER A 298 3.31 5.31 -4.99
N TYR A 299 4.10 4.66 -4.12
CA TYR A 299 5.37 4.04 -4.48
C TYR A 299 5.21 2.57 -4.88
N MET A 300 4.46 1.80 -4.09
CA MET A 300 4.15 0.39 -4.30
C MET A 300 2.64 0.20 -4.07
N PRO A 301 1.82 0.00 -5.11
CA PRO A 301 2.19 -0.56 -6.41
C PRO A 301 2.43 0.46 -7.51
N PHE A 302 1.93 1.72 -7.41
CA PHE A 302 1.66 2.56 -8.57
C PHE A 302 2.93 3.01 -9.30
N TYR A 303 3.93 3.54 -8.60
CA TYR A 303 5.19 3.97 -9.23
C TYR A 303 5.95 2.79 -9.87
N MET A 304 5.85 1.61 -9.28
CA MET A 304 6.56 0.42 -9.74
C MET A 304 5.80 -0.37 -10.82
N GLY A 305 4.47 -0.35 -10.82
CA GLY A 305 3.63 -1.17 -11.68
C GLY A 305 3.56 -2.62 -11.21
N ILE A 306 3.37 -2.85 -9.92
CA ILE A 306 3.32 -4.19 -9.33
C ILE A 306 2.10 -4.97 -9.84
N ASN A 307 2.28 -6.27 -10.10
CA ASN A 307 1.18 -7.20 -10.31
C ASN A 307 0.55 -7.57 -8.97
N GLU A 308 -0.34 -6.75 -8.50
CA GLU A 308 -0.99 -6.90 -7.20
C GLU A 308 -1.90 -8.12 -7.15
N THR A 309 -2.56 -8.45 -8.28
CA THR A 309 -3.42 -9.62 -8.41
C THR A 309 -2.69 -10.92 -8.03
N ARG A 310 -1.38 -11.01 -8.33
CA ARG A 310 -0.56 -12.17 -8.01
C ARG A 310 0.37 -11.96 -6.83
N TYR A 311 0.97 -10.81 -6.73
CA TYR A 311 2.06 -10.53 -5.77
C TYR A 311 1.74 -9.36 -4.84
N GLY A 312 0.54 -9.38 -4.24
CA GLY A 312 0.12 -8.37 -3.26
C GLY A 312 1.10 -8.17 -2.08
N CYS A 313 1.98 -9.12 -1.82
CA CYS A 313 3.07 -8.95 -0.85
C CYS A 313 4.09 -7.87 -1.26
N MET A 314 4.23 -7.56 -2.55
CA MET A 314 5.10 -6.48 -3.03
C MET A 314 4.41 -5.11 -3.02
N ASP A 315 3.13 -5.07 -2.83
CA ASP A 315 2.28 -3.93 -2.67
C ASP A 315 2.04 -3.67 -1.17
N GLU A 316 1.09 -4.33 -0.58
CA GLU A 316 0.65 -4.21 0.81
C GLU A 316 1.75 -4.51 1.83
N GLY A 317 2.65 -5.45 1.49
CA GLY A 317 3.80 -5.75 2.33
C GLY A 317 4.73 -4.55 2.48
N TRP A 318 5.00 -3.81 1.41
CA TRP A 318 5.80 -2.59 1.45
C TRP A 318 5.04 -1.41 2.08
N ALA A 319 3.75 -1.22 1.77
CA ALA A 319 2.94 -0.21 2.43
C ALA A 319 2.92 -0.43 3.95
N THR A 320 2.81 -1.67 4.40
CA THR A 320 2.89 -2.05 5.83
C THR A 320 4.28 -1.80 6.44
N VAL A 321 5.39 -1.96 5.69
CA VAL A 321 6.73 -1.55 6.16
C VAL A 321 6.79 -0.05 6.37
N PHE A 322 6.33 0.71 5.40
CA PHE A 322 6.36 2.18 5.47
C PHE A 322 5.45 2.71 6.58
N GLU A 323 4.27 2.14 6.76
CA GLU A 323 3.34 2.38 7.87
C GLU A 323 4.04 2.23 9.25
N TYR A 324 4.82 1.17 9.42
CA TYR A 324 5.57 0.94 10.65
C TYR A 324 6.69 1.96 10.85
N LEU A 325 7.45 2.25 9.78
CA LEU A 325 8.61 3.15 9.86
C LEU A 325 8.21 4.60 10.11
N ILE A 326 7.13 5.09 9.46
CA ILE A 326 6.60 6.43 9.76
C ILE A 326 5.99 6.47 11.16
N GLY A 327 5.33 5.38 11.58
CA GLY A 327 4.77 5.24 12.92
C GLY A 327 5.80 5.36 14.04
N ILE A 328 7.05 4.92 13.81
CA ILE A 328 8.16 5.12 14.76
C ILE A 328 8.44 6.62 14.97
N ASP A 329 8.49 7.40 13.90
CA ASP A 329 8.71 8.84 13.99
C ASP A 329 7.51 9.59 14.61
N ASP A 330 6.30 9.09 14.39
CA ASP A 330 5.07 9.72 14.88
C ASP A 330 4.79 9.49 16.36
N MET A 331 5.00 8.28 16.85
CA MET A 331 4.57 7.89 18.20
C MET A 331 5.66 7.26 19.07
N GLY A 332 6.87 7.09 18.54
CA GLY A 332 8.00 6.42 19.17
C GLY A 332 7.98 4.90 18.98
N GLU A 333 9.17 4.29 18.99
CA GLU A 333 9.40 2.88 18.65
C GLU A 333 8.55 1.90 19.48
N GLU A 334 8.42 2.13 20.78
CA GLU A 334 7.67 1.24 21.67
C GLU A 334 6.18 1.15 21.25
N LYS A 335 5.54 2.30 21.08
CA LYS A 335 4.11 2.36 20.71
C LYS A 335 3.87 1.87 19.29
N ALA A 336 4.74 2.23 18.34
CA ALA A 336 4.67 1.78 16.97
C ALA A 336 4.82 0.25 16.90
N SER A 337 5.78 -0.33 17.63
CA SER A 337 5.98 -1.78 17.72
C SER A 337 4.79 -2.49 18.34
N ASP A 338 4.19 -1.94 19.40
CA ASP A 338 3.01 -2.54 20.04
C ASP A 338 1.77 -2.48 19.13
N PHE A 339 1.59 -1.38 18.40
CA PHE A 339 0.52 -1.25 17.42
C PHE A 339 0.73 -2.25 16.26
N PHE A 340 1.92 -2.29 15.69
CA PHE A 340 2.28 -3.20 14.60
C PHE A 340 2.08 -4.68 14.99
N LYS A 341 2.55 -5.08 16.16
CA LYS A 341 2.34 -6.44 16.68
C LYS A 341 0.85 -6.79 16.76
N ARG A 342 0.04 -5.90 17.32
CA ARG A 342 -1.41 -6.14 17.48
C ARG A 342 -2.14 -6.19 16.16
N PHE A 343 -1.80 -5.30 15.24
CA PHE A 343 -2.55 -5.10 14.00
C PHE A 343 -2.07 -6.00 12.86
N ARG A 344 -0.75 -6.20 12.74
CA ARG A 344 -0.14 -6.88 11.59
C ARG A 344 0.47 -8.25 11.87
N VAL A 345 0.85 -8.56 13.12
CA VAL A 345 1.56 -9.81 13.42
C VAL A 345 0.69 -10.85 14.11
N ASN A 346 -0.12 -10.46 15.09
CA ASN A 346 -0.91 -11.40 15.90
C ASN A 346 -1.82 -12.32 15.07
N SER A 347 -2.34 -11.84 13.94
CA SER A 347 -3.29 -12.61 13.11
C SER A 347 -2.66 -13.87 12.52
N TRP A 348 -1.39 -13.83 12.13
CA TRP A 348 -0.74 -14.94 11.48
C TRP A 348 0.18 -15.76 12.40
N ILE A 349 0.85 -15.14 13.37
CA ILE A 349 1.77 -15.87 14.26
C ILE A 349 1.02 -16.82 15.20
N ASN A 350 -0.19 -16.48 15.61
CA ASN A 350 -1.03 -17.34 16.44
C ASN A 350 -1.78 -18.41 15.63
N SER A 351 -1.55 -18.50 14.33
CA SER A 351 -2.25 -19.36 13.38
C SER A 351 -1.28 -20.36 12.75
N THR A 352 -0.77 -21.25 13.57
CA THR A 352 0.23 -22.28 13.17
C THR A 352 -0.40 -23.53 12.53
N SER A 353 -1.67 -23.49 12.17
CA SER A 353 -2.30 -24.60 11.42
C SER A 353 -1.57 -24.81 10.08
N PRO A 354 -1.21 -26.05 9.72
CA PRO A 354 -0.56 -26.35 8.44
C PRO A 354 -1.29 -25.79 7.20
N ASN A 355 -2.62 -25.69 7.27
CA ASN A 355 -3.43 -25.11 6.19
C ASN A 355 -3.35 -23.58 6.09
N GLN A 356 -2.66 -22.92 7.01
CA GLN A 356 -2.47 -21.48 7.06
C GLN A 356 -1.00 -21.08 6.86
N LEU A 357 -0.10 -22.05 6.84
CA LEU A 357 1.33 -21.88 6.57
C LEU A 357 1.58 -21.87 5.07
N ILE A 358 1.06 -20.87 4.39
CA ILE A 358 1.25 -20.70 2.95
C ILE A 358 2.51 -19.86 2.71
N PRO A 359 3.39 -20.23 1.77
CA PRO A 359 4.52 -19.40 1.37
C PRO A 359 4.08 -18.01 0.92
N ILE A 360 4.84 -16.96 1.26
CA ILE A 360 4.52 -15.58 0.86
C ILE A 360 4.42 -15.44 -0.66
N ILE A 361 5.26 -16.18 -1.40
CA ILE A 361 5.31 -16.13 -2.86
C ILE A 361 4.07 -16.74 -3.55
N ALA A 362 3.20 -17.43 -2.80
CA ALA A 362 1.98 -18.00 -3.37
C ALA A 362 1.11 -16.89 -3.98
N PRO A 363 0.62 -17.06 -5.22
CA PRO A 363 -0.18 -16.05 -5.89
C PRO A 363 -1.41 -15.66 -5.07
N ALA A 364 -1.63 -14.34 -4.92
CA ALA A 364 -2.67 -13.79 -4.07
C ALA A 364 -4.09 -14.15 -4.54
N ASP A 365 -4.28 -14.33 -5.87
CA ASP A 365 -5.54 -14.76 -6.49
C ASP A 365 -5.99 -16.18 -6.07
N GLY A 366 -5.06 -17.01 -5.61
CA GLY A 366 -5.34 -18.35 -5.08
C GLY A 366 -5.59 -18.43 -3.56
N LEU A 367 -5.42 -17.33 -2.81
CA LEU A 367 -5.51 -17.34 -1.36
C LEU A 367 -6.95 -17.17 -0.85
N THR A 368 -7.28 -17.84 0.27
CA THR A 368 -8.51 -17.56 1.02
C THR A 368 -8.41 -16.25 1.77
N PHE A 369 -9.53 -15.67 2.21
CA PHE A 369 -9.57 -14.37 2.89
C PHE A 369 -8.55 -14.23 4.02
N LYS A 370 -8.47 -15.22 4.93
CA LYS A 370 -7.54 -15.16 6.06
C LYS A 370 -6.07 -15.29 5.62
N SER A 371 -5.80 -16.20 4.70
CA SER A 371 -4.45 -16.38 4.14
C SER A 371 -4.03 -15.18 3.31
N PHE A 372 -4.96 -14.54 2.62
CA PHE A 372 -4.74 -13.31 1.87
C PHE A 372 -4.22 -12.21 2.80
N GLY A 373 -4.99 -11.81 3.83
CA GLY A 373 -4.57 -10.77 4.78
C GLY A 373 -3.22 -11.07 5.46
N ASN A 374 -2.95 -12.34 5.79
CA ASN A 374 -1.67 -12.70 6.40
C ASN A 374 -0.48 -12.60 5.41
N ASN A 375 -0.67 -13.11 4.18
CA ASN A 375 0.44 -13.26 3.22
C ASN A 375 0.76 -12.00 2.42
N ILE A 376 -0.14 -11.03 2.35
CA ILE A 376 0.11 -9.80 1.61
C ILE A 376 0.48 -8.61 2.50
N TYR A 377 0.07 -8.59 3.77
CA TYR A 377 0.34 -7.49 4.73
C TYR A 377 1.47 -7.82 5.72
N GLY A 378 1.11 -8.37 6.86
CA GLY A 378 1.98 -8.46 8.03
C GLY A 378 3.16 -9.42 7.88
N LYS A 379 2.94 -10.62 7.33
CA LYS A 379 4.01 -11.61 7.18
C LYS A 379 5.13 -11.15 6.24
N PRO A 380 4.86 -10.63 5.02
CA PRO A 380 5.91 -10.06 4.17
C PRO A 380 6.54 -8.81 4.78
N ALA A 381 5.79 -7.93 5.44
CA ALA A 381 6.35 -6.75 6.10
C ALA A 381 7.38 -7.12 7.17
N VAL A 382 7.08 -8.11 8.02
CA VAL A 382 8.06 -8.64 8.99
C VAL A 382 9.29 -9.20 8.29
N GLY A 383 9.13 -9.87 7.13
CA GLY A 383 10.24 -10.35 6.30
C GLY A 383 11.12 -9.22 5.77
N TYR A 384 10.53 -8.16 5.25
CA TYR A 384 11.27 -6.98 4.77
C TYR A 384 11.98 -6.25 5.92
N LEU A 385 11.34 -6.14 7.09
CA LEU A 385 11.97 -5.55 8.29
C LEU A 385 13.11 -6.43 8.83
N ALA A 386 12.99 -7.75 8.76
CA ALA A 386 14.08 -8.67 9.08
C ALA A 386 15.27 -8.54 8.11
N LEU A 387 14.99 -8.30 6.83
CA LEU A 387 16.03 -7.99 5.84
C LEU A 387 16.70 -6.63 6.11
N LYS A 388 15.93 -5.63 6.53
CA LYS A 388 16.44 -4.32 6.94
C LYS A 388 17.40 -4.47 8.12
N ASP A 389 17.04 -5.25 9.12
CA ASP A 389 17.89 -5.54 10.26
C ASP A 389 19.14 -6.35 9.87
N LEU A 390 19.02 -7.31 8.97
CA LEU A 390 20.13 -8.09 8.43
C LEU A 390 21.18 -7.23 7.70
N LEU A 391 20.72 -6.27 6.91
CA LEU A 391 21.58 -5.43 6.05
C LEU A 391 22.02 -4.14 6.73
N GLY A 392 21.29 -3.68 7.73
CA GLY A 392 21.39 -2.34 8.29
C GLY A 392 20.73 -1.29 7.38
N ASP A 393 20.37 -0.16 7.96
CA ASP A 393 19.53 0.88 7.34
C ASP A 393 20.10 1.40 6.02
N ASP A 394 21.37 1.76 6.00
CA ASP A 394 22.01 2.38 4.82
C ASP A 394 22.05 1.44 3.61
N LEU A 395 22.45 0.18 3.84
CA LEU A 395 22.56 -0.79 2.75
C LEU A 395 21.18 -1.24 2.27
N PHE A 396 20.24 -1.45 3.20
CA PHE A 396 18.86 -1.78 2.86
C PHE A 396 18.20 -0.67 2.04
N LYS A 397 18.34 0.58 2.47
CA LYS A 397 17.83 1.76 1.74
C LYS A 397 18.42 1.85 0.34
N LYS A 398 19.72 1.64 0.21
CA LYS A 398 20.40 1.62 -1.10
C LYS A 398 19.86 0.50 -2.02
N CYS A 399 19.61 -0.70 -1.48
CA CYS A 399 19.04 -1.81 -2.24
C CYS A 399 17.61 -1.47 -2.71
N LEU A 400 16.78 -0.93 -1.82
CA LEU A 400 15.41 -0.54 -2.12
C LEU A 400 15.37 0.56 -3.20
N GLN A 401 16.17 1.61 -3.05
CA GLN A 401 16.23 2.71 -4.02
C GLN A 401 16.71 2.25 -5.39
N GLU A 402 17.71 1.37 -5.44
CA GLU A 402 18.19 0.81 -6.71
C GLU A 402 17.15 -0.13 -7.34
N PHE A 403 16.41 -0.91 -6.56
CA PHE A 403 15.29 -1.69 -7.05
C PHE A 403 14.23 -0.79 -7.69
N MET A 404 13.81 0.26 -7.00
CA MET A 404 12.83 1.20 -7.52
C MET A 404 13.33 1.92 -8.77
N LYS A 405 14.61 2.33 -8.79
CA LYS A 405 15.23 2.98 -9.95
C LYS A 405 15.29 2.08 -11.18
N ARG A 406 15.61 0.79 -11.00
CA ARG A 406 15.71 -0.17 -12.12
C ARG A 406 14.35 -0.52 -12.69
N TRP A 407 13.33 -0.58 -11.85
CA TRP A 407 12.09 -1.27 -12.16
C TRP A 407 10.83 -0.40 -12.18
N ASN A 408 10.87 0.86 -11.77
CA ASN A 408 9.68 1.70 -11.87
C ASN A 408 9.15 1.75 -13.31
N GLY A 409 7.84 1.65 -13.43
CA GLY A 409 7.16 1.65 -14.71
C GLY A 409 7.37 0.41 -15.59
N LYS A 410 7.84 -0.72 -15.02
CA LYS A 410 8.23 -1.92 -15.80
C LYS A 410 7.62 -3.24 -15.29
N HIS A 411 6.69 -3.21 -14.37
CA HIS A 411 6.02 -4.40 -13.83
C HIS A 411 6.98 -5.44 -13.22
N PRO A 412 7.76 -5.11 -12.17
CA PRO A 412 8.71 -6.05 -11.59
C PRO A 412 8.01 -7.22 -10.92
N MET A 413 8.67 -8.37 -11.00
CA MET A 413 8.31 -9.60 -10.28
C MET A 413 9.08 -9.68 -8.95
N PRO A 414 8.68 -10.52 -8.00
CA PRO A 414 9.43 -10.71 -6.75
C PRO A 414 10.90 -11.08 -6.97
N TRP A 415 11.19 -11.87 -8.00
CA TRP A 415 12.57 -12.26 -8.36
C TRP A 415 13.44 -11.07 -8.76
N ASP A 416 12.86 -10.06 -9.42
CA ASP A 416 13.60 -8.85 -9.80
C ASP A 416 14.04 -8.06 -8.56
N MET A 417 13.21 -8.07 -7.52
CA MET A 417 13.57 -7.52 -6.22
C MET A 417 14.68 -8.36 -5.55
N PHE A 418 14.53 -9.67 -5.49
CA PHE A 418 15.51 -10.56 -4.85
C PHE A 418 16.88 -10.43 -5.51
N TYR A 419 16.94 -10.50 -6.83
CA TYR A 419 18.19 -10.33 -7.59
C TYR A 419 18.78 -8.95 -7.42
N THR A 420 17.96 -7.89 -7.39
CA THR A 420 18.47 -6.53 -7.16
C THR A 420 19.09 -6.40 -5.77
N PHE A 421 18.45 -6.94 -4.74
CA PHE A 421 18.99 -6.91 -3.38
C PHE A 421 20.28 -7.73 -3.25
N ASN A 422 20.35 -8.91 -3.88
CA ASN A 422 21.59 -9.71 -3.92
C ASN A 422 22.72 -8.93 -4.62
N ASP A 423 22.45 -8.35 -5.79
CA ASP A 423 23.43 -7.60 -6.57
C ASP A 423 23.96 -6.37 -5.82
N VAL A 424 23.06 -5.51 -5.34
CA VAL A 424 23.42 -4.24 -4.69
C VAL A 424 24.08 -4.45 -3.33
N SER A 425 23.63 -5.43 -2.57
CA SER A 425 24.23 -5.76 -1.27
C SER A 425 25.58 -6.47 -1.40
N GLY A 426 25.86 -7.10 -2.57
CA GLY A 426 27.01 -7.96 -2.77
C GLY A 426 26.98 -9.24 -1.92
N LYS A 427 25.81 -9.62 -1.40
CA LYS A 427 25.61 -10.79 -0.55
C LYS A 427 24.75 -11.84 -1.26
N ASN A 428 25.00 -13.11 -0.99
CA ASN A 428 24.06 -14.15 -1.33
C ASN A 428 22.95 -14.20 -0.26
N LEU A 429 21.78 -13.68 -0.59
CA LEU A 429 20.60 -13.67 0.28
C LEU A 429 19.61 -14.81 -0.06
N ASP A 430 19.97 -15.76 -0.92
CA ASP A 430 19.07 -16.84 -1.36
C ASP A 430 18.56 -17.69 -0.20
N TRP A 431 19.39 -17.92 0.81
CA TRP A 431 19.00 -18.60 2.04
C TRP A 431 17.89 -17.87 2.79
N PHE A 432 17.94 -16.52 2.81
CA PHE A 432 16.93 -15.66 3.44
C PHE A 432 15.64 -15.67 2.65
N TRP A 433 15.73 -15.39 1.33
CA TRP A 433 14.58 -15.39 0.44
C TRP A 433 13.83 -16.71 0.48
N ARG A 434 14.56 -17.83 0.37
CA ARG A 434 13.97 -19.17 0.44
C ARG A 434 13.14 -19.36 1.71
N LYS A 435 13.70 -19.04 2.87
CA LYS A 435 13.07 -19.28 4.17
C LYS A 435 11.88 -18.38 4.43
N TRP A 436 11.96 -17.12 4.01
CA TRP A 436 10.87 -16.16 4.21
C TRP A 436 9.77 -16.30 3.16
N PHE A 437 10.10 -16.42 1.88
CA PHE A 437 9.14 -16.29 0.78
C PHE A 437 8.68 -17.63 0.19
N PHE A 438 9.51 -18.67 0.19
CA PHE A 438 9.20 -19.92 -0.50
C PHE A 438 8.86 -21.09 0.44
N ASP A 439 9.34 -21.08 1.69
CA ASP A 439 9.03 -22.13 2.64
C ASP A 439 7.76 -21.78 3.46
N PRO A 440 6.90 -22.77 3.79
CA PRO A 440 5.74 -22.56 4.66
C PRO A 440 6.19 -22.46 6.13
N SER A 441 6.91 -21.41 6.47
CA SER A 441 7.60 -21.22 7.74
C SER A 441 6.90 -20.18 8.63
N TYR A 442 7.26 -20.17 9.91
CA TYR A 442 6.83 -19.20 10.93
C TYR A 442 7.97 -18.94 11.91
N ILE A 443 7.80 -17.99 12.82
CA ILE A 443 8.83 -17.65 13.82
C ILE A 443 8.61 -18.49 15.08
N ASP A 444 9.57 -19.34 15.42
CA ASP A 444 9.63 -20.12 16.65
C ASP A 444 11.12 -20.44 16.89
N ILE A 445 11.74 -19.74 17.84
CA ILE A 445 13.17 -19.82 18.14
C ILE A 445 13.33 -20.21 19.61
N ALA A 446 13.91 -21.39 19.84
CA ALA A 446 14.09 -21.96 21.18
C ALA A 446 15.52 -21.84 21.69
N ILE A 447 15.69 -21.74 23.01
CA ILE A 447 16.96 -22.01 23.68
C ILE A 447 17.14 -23.53 23.81
N GLN A 448 17.91 -24.14 22.91
CA GLN A 448 18.18 -25.58 22.94
C GLN A 448 19.10 -25.97 24.10
N SER A 449 20.16 -25.21 24.32
CA SER A 449 21.10 -25.45 25.42
C SER A 449 21.92 -24.21 25.75
N VAL A 450 22.40 -24.14 26.99
CA VAL A 450 23.34 -23.11 27.46
C VAL A 450 24.52 -23.79 28.16
N GLN A 451 25.70 -23.50 27.68
CA GLN A 451 26.96 -23.87 28.37
C GLN A 451 27.55 -22.63 29.03
N GLN A 452 27.93 -22.76 30.29
CA GLN A 452 28.49 -21.66 31.08
C GLN A 452 29.89 -22.03 31.58
N GLN A 453 30.82 -21.11 31.37
CA GLN A 453 32.14 -21.16 31.99
C GLN A 453 32.46 -19.78 32.59
N ALA A 454 32.36 -19.65 33.90
CA ALA A 454 32.42 -18.36 34.61
C ALA A 454 31.38 -17.35 34.06
N LEU A 455 31.82 -16.25 33.47
CA LEU A 455 30.94 -15.27 32.82
C LEU A 455 30.81 -15.45 31.30
N GLN A 456 31.38 -16.52 30.74
CA GLN A 456 31.22 -16.86 29.34
C GLN A 456 30.02 -17.80 29.15
N TYR A 457 29.18 -17.48 28.18
CA TYR A 457 27.97 -18.23 27.84
C TYR A 457 27.99 -18.60 26.37
N SER A 458 27.82 -19.89 26.07
CA SER A 458 27.56 -20.40 24.71
C SER A 458 26.13 -20.86 24.66
N ILE A 459 25.28 -20.09 23.96
CA ILE A 459 23.84 -20.28 23.88
C ILE A 459 23.54 -20.91 22.52
N THR A 460 23.08 -22.14 22.51
CA THR A 460 22.64 -22.81 21.28
C THR A 460 21.14 -22.49 21.08
N LEU A 461 20.82 -21.85 19.97
CA LEU A 461 19.47 -21.53 19.53
C LEU A 461 19.04 -22.49 18.43
N GLN A 462 17.80 -22.94 18.49
CA GLN A 462 17.14 -23.76 17.47
C GLN A 462 16.01 -22.96 16.83
N ASN A 463 15.99 -22.91 15.50
CA ASN A 463 14.91 -22.32 14.72
C ASN A 463 13.89 -23.42 14.37
N ILE A 464 12.90 -23.61 15.22
CA ILE A 464 11.88 -24.66 15.09
C ILE A 464 10.91 -24.32 13.95
N GLY A 465 10.49 -23.07 13.87
CA GLY A 465 9.50 -22.61 12.88
C GLY A 465 10.06 -22.40 11.48
N GLY A 466 11.39 -22.36 11.34
CA GLY A 466 12.10 -22.27 10.05
C GLY A 466 12.31 -20.85 9.53
N MET A 467 11.67 -19.81 10.05
CA MET A 467 11.92 -18.42 9.68
C MET A 467 13.14 -17.86 10.42
N PRO A 468 14.19 -17.40 9.71
CA PRO A 468 15.35 -16.78 10.32
C PRO A 468 15.03 -15.33 10.73
N ALA A 469 14.57 -15.14 11.95
CA ALA A 469 14.26 -13.82 12.52
C ALA A 469 15.39 -13.33 13.43
N ALA A 470 15.39 -12.02 13.68
CA ALA A 470 16.21 -11.40 14.72
C ALA A 470 15.70 -11.77 16.11
N VAL A 471 16.58 -11.73 17.10
CA VAL A 471 16.25 -12.04 18.48
C VAL A 471 17.10 -11.22 19.45
N ASN A 472 16.51 -10.72 20.52
CA ASN A 472 17.19 -10.12 21.65
C ASN A 472 17.41 -11.19 22.73
N ILE A 473 18.66 -11.39 23.14
CA ILE A 473 19.01 -12.24 24.27
C ILE A 473 19.07 -11.34 25.51
N VAL A 474 18.05 -11.46 26.36
CA VAL A 474 17.96 -10.70 27.60
C VAL A 474 18.59 -11.49 28.73
N LEU A 475 19.68 -10.97 29.30
CA LEU A 475 20.36 -11.50 30.45
C LEU A 475 19.77 -10.86 31.72
N ASN A 476 19.12 -11.68 32.56
CA ASN A 476 18.69 -11.26 33.87
C ASN A 476 19.78 -11.63 34.88
N TYR A 477 20.37 -10.66 35.53
CA TYR A 477 21.46 -10.85 36.48
C TYR A 477 20.95 -11.15 37.90
N THR A 478 21.81 -11.79 38.71
CA THR A 478 21.47 -12.14 40.10
C THR A 478 21.21 -10.92 41.01
N ASP A 479 21.68 -9.75 40.62
CA ASP A 479 21.43 -8.49 41.33
C ASP A 479 20.14 -7.76 40.89
N GLY A 480 19.35 -8.39 40.02
CA GLY A 480 18.08 -7.86 39.51
C GLY A 480 18.22 -6.91 38.31
N THR A 481 19.45 -6.58 37.89
CA THR A 481 19.67 -5.78 36.67
C THR A 481 19.55 -6.64 35.42
N LYS A 482 19.31 -6.00 34.26
CA LYS A 482 19.16 -6.66 32.97
C LYS A 482 20.09 -6.07 31.93
N GLU A 483 20.45 -6.89 30.95
CA GLU A 483 21.14 -6.48 29.73
C GLU A 483 20.50 -7.19 28.52
N SER A 484 20.26 -6.45 27.44
CA SER A 484 19.75 -7.02 26.19
C SER A 484 20.82 -6.96 25.11
N ILE A 485 21.02 -8.08 24.42
CA ILE A 485 22.01 -8.24 23.35
C ILE A 485 21.25 -8.62 22.09
N HIS A 486 21.21 -7.68 21.11
CA HIS A 486 20.54 -7.89 19.84
C HIS A 486 21.36 -8.83 18.93
N GLN A 487 20.67 -9.75 18.29
CA GLN A 487 21.19 -10.63 17.25
C GLN A 487 20.36 -10.45 15.99
N THR A 488 20.99 -9.95 14.92
CA THR A 488 20.34 -9.83 13.61
C THR A 488 20.10 -11.22 13.00
N PRO A 489 19.27 -11.34 11.95
CA PRO A 489 19.09 -12.61 11.24
C PRO A 489 20.38 -13.22 10.68
N ALA A 490 21.49 -12.49 10.63
CA ALA A 490 22.80 -12.97 10.19
C ALA A 490 23.30 -14.22 10.96
N ILE A 491 22.85 -14.41 12.20
CA ILE A 491 23.22 -15.60 12.99
C ILE A 491 22.76 -16.90 12.32
N TRP A 492 21.79 -16.85 11.41
CA TRP A 492 21.21 -17.98 10.68
C TRP A 492 21.84 -18.21 9.30
N GLU A 493 22.73 -17.31 8.82
CA GLU A 493 23.27 -17.38 7.45
C GLU A 493 23.95 -18.72 7.12
N LYS A 494 24.75 -19.24 8.05
CA LYS A 494 25.49 -20.49 7.84
C LYS A 494 24.66 -21.76 8.08
N ASN A 495 23.71 -21.68 8.98
CA ASN A 495 22.80 -22.76 9.31
C ASN A 495 21.47 -22.20 9.78
N GLN A 496 20.41 -22.46 9.01
CA GLN A 496 19.07 -21.91 9.26
C GLN A 496 18.29 -22.68 10.33
N GLU A 497 18.82 -23.80 10.84
CA GLU A 497 18.14 -24.66 11.83
C GLU A 497 18.71 -24.47 13.24
N VAL A 498 20.03 -24.39 13.36
CA VAL A 498 20.71 -24.30 14.67
C VAL A 498 21.90 -23.34 14.58
N THR A 499 22.03 -22.47 15.57
CA THR A 499 23.18 -21.60 15.70
C THR A 499 23.64 -21.47 17.14
N THR A 500 24.88 -21.06 17.37
CA THR A 500 25.42 -20.82 18.72
C THR A 500 25.89 -19.37 18.84
N VAL A 501 25.33 -18.64 19.80
CA VAL A 501 25.76 -17.31 20.16
C VAL A 501 26.66 -17.36 21.36
N ASN A 502 27.88 -16.86 21.22
CA ASN A 502 28.86 -16.77 22.31
C ASN A 502 28.87 -15.33 22.85
N LEU A 503 28.74 -15.19 24.14
CA LEU A 503 28.77 -13.89 24.79
C LEU A 503 29.50 -13.92 26.14
N ILE A 504 29.97 -12.77 26.57
CA ILE A 504 30.57 -12.57 27.88
C ILE A 504 29.66 -11.66 28.68
N ALA A 505 29.06 -12.18 29.74
CA ALA A 505 28.19 -11.41 30.62
C ALA A 505 29.02 -10.53 31.57
N LYS A 506 28.48 -9.36 31.93
CA LYS A 506 29.11 -8.44 32.87
C LYS A 506 29.05 -8.91 34.33
N LYS A 507 28.05 -9.74 34.63
CA LYS A 507 27.74 -10.27 35.96
C LYS A 507 27.23 -11.70 35.85
N GLN A 508 27.00 -12.32 36.98
CA GLN A 508 26.43 -13.68 37.01
C GLN A 508 24.95 -13.65 36.56
N VAL A 509 24.64 -14.46 35.55
CA VAL A 509 23.30 -14.54 34.94
C VAL A 509 22.43 -15.50 35.75
N GLN A 510 21.25 -15.05 36.16
CA GLN A 510 20.21 -15.85 36.80
C GLN A 510 19.35 -16.58 35.77
N SER A 511 18.95 -15.88 34.71
CA SER A 511 18.19 -16.47 33.60
C SER A 511 18.47 -15.72 32.29
N LEU A 512 18.21 -16.43 31.18
CA LEU A 512 18.19 -15.88 29.82
C LEU A 512 16.76 -15.94 29.29
N LEU A 513 16.37 -14.90 28.56
CA LEU A 513 15.08 -14.85 27.87
C LEU A 513 15.29 -14.38 26.42
N LEU A 514 14.62 -15.03 25.47
CA LEU A 514 14.57 -14.56 24.10
C LEU A 514 13.37 -13.62 23.92
N GLU A 515 13.62 -12.43 23.39
CA GLU A 515 12.58 -11.46 23.04
C GLU A 515 12.72 -11.07 21.56
N GLY A 516 11.69 -11.31 20.78
CA GLY A 516 11.69 -11.01 19.34
C GLY A 516 11.28 -9.59 18.97
N GLY A 517 10.79 -8.79 19.90
CA GLY A 517 10.21 -7.48 19.54
C GLY A 517 9.03 -7.64 18.59
N ILE A 518 9.12 -7.06 17.38
CA ILE A 518 8.11 -7.24 16.31
C ILE A 518 8.16 -8.64 15.69
N TYR A 519 9.25 -9.37 15.84
CA TYR A 519 9.42 -10.78 15.40
C TYR A 519 8.83 -11.70 16.47
N MET A 520 7.51 -11.67 16.60
CA MET A 520 6.83 -12.43 17.65
C MET A 520 7.04 -13.93 17.48
N ASP A 521 7.33 -14.58 18.59
CA ASP A 521 7.51 -16.03 18.65
C ASP A 521 6.19 -16.75 18.89
N ALA A 522 5.97 -17.85 18.17
CA ALA A 522 4.75 -18.66 18.24
C ALA A 522 4.68 -19.50 19.52
N ASP A 523 5.83 -19.97 20.07
CA ASP A 523 5.91 -20.71 21.31
C ASP A 523 6.89 -20.08 22.31
N LYS A 524 6.38 -19.23 23.17
CA LYS A 524 7.19 -18.55 24.20
C LYS A 524 7.63 -19.46 25.35
N THR A 525 7.17 -20.70 25.42
CA THR A 525 7.50 -21.62 26.52
C THR A 525 8.91 -22.17 26.42
N ASN A 526 9.50 -22.13 25.22
CA ASN A 526 10.86 -22.61 24.93
C ASN A 526 11.91 -21.47 24.87
N ASN A 527 11.52 -20.22 25.19
CA ASN A 527 12.34 -19.02 25.08
C ASN A 527 13.12 -18.69 26.36
N GLU A 528 12.95 -19.43 27.46
CA GLU A 528 13.59 -19.14 28.75
C GLU A 528 14.57 -20.26 29.17
N TRP A 529 15.71 -19.84 29.67
CA TRP A 529 16.65 -20.71 30.39
C TRP A 529 16.90 -20.14 31.79
N LYS A 530 16.92 -21.01 32.81
CA LYS A 530 17.24 -20.68 34.20
C LYS A 530 18.50 -21.38 34.67
N ASN A 531 19.35 -20.63 35.33
CA ASN A 531 20.58 -21.18 35.91
C ASN A 531 20.25 -22.07 37.11
N LYS A 532 20.41 -23.37 36.94
CA LYS A 532 20.10 -24.36 38.00
C LYS A 532 21.17 -24.45 39.09
N ASN A 533 22.30 -23.74 38.91
CA ASN A 533 23.42 -23.72 39.85
C ASN A 533 23.35 -22.52 40.80
N LEU A 534 22.30 -21.77 40.76
CA LEU A 534 21.94 -20.65 41.65
C LEU A 534 20.67 -20.99 42.42
#